data_0b93319e888dbb12102860875ce78461
#
_entry.id   0b93319e888dbb12102860875ce78461
#
_cell.length_a   1.000
_cell.length_b   1.000
_cell.length_c   1.000
_cell.angle_alpha   90.00
_cell.angle_beta   90.00
_cell.angle_gamma   90.00
#
_symmetry.space_group_name_H-M   'P 1'
#
loop_
_entity.id
_entity.type
_entity.pdbx_description
1 polymer ?
#
loop_
_entity_poly.entity_id
_entity_poly.type
_entity_poly.pdbx_seq_one_letter_code
_entity_poly.pdbx_strand_id
1 'polypeptide(L)'
;MEFWFSEFHTPDVKHSIRVNKQLYSKQSDYQRIDIFETPEFGRVLTLDGNVMLTERDEFIYDEMIVHVPMAVHKEAKDILVIGAGDGGVVRELTRYDRVERIDLVEMDPQVVEACRAYLPGNACRMDDRRVHIYFENALKYIRRCEEEYDLSLIHI
;
A
#
# COMPACT_ATOMS: atom_id res chain seq x y z
N MET A 1 -29.11 -10.74 -8.96
CA MET A 1 -28.53 -9.47 -9.48
C MET A 1 -27.03 -9.61 -9.33
N GLU A 2 -26.25 -9.29 -10.38
CA GLU A 2 -24.79 -9.32 -10.31
C GLU A 2 -24.28 -7.89 -10.14
N PHE A 3 -23.25 -7.73 -9.31
CA PHE A 3 -22.59 -6.46 -9.10
C PHE A 3 -21.21 -6.50 -9.73
N TRP A 4 -20.87 -5.43 -10.45
CA TRP A 4 -19.59 -5.27 -11.12
C TRP A 4 -18.98 -3.95 -10.72
N PHE A 5 -17.74 -3.96 -10.24
CA PHE A 5 -16.89 -2.79 -10.15
C PHE A 5 -16.26 -2.55 -11.52
N SER A 6 -16.19 -1.31 -11.97
CA SER A 6 -15.57 -0.94 -13.24
C SER A 6 -14.57 0.19 -13.03
N GLU A 7 -13.33 -0.08 -13.41
CA GLU A 7 -12.26 0.89 -13.51
C GLU A 7 -12.19 1.41 -14.94
N PHE A 8 -12.20 2.73 -15.10
CA PHE A 8 -12.17 3.38 -16.40
C PHE A 8 -10.76 3.90 -16.68
N HIS A 9 -10.08 3.33 -17.66
CA HIS A 9 -8.78 3.84 -18.12
C HIS A 9 -8.92 5.01 -19.08
N THR A 10 -9.94 4.96 -19.93
CA THR A 10 -10.32 6.03 -20.85
C THR A 10 -11.84 6.07 -20.94
N PRO A 11 -12.45 7.09 -21.56
CA PRO A 11 -13.90 7.09 -21.81
C PRO A 11 -14.41 5.85 -22.55
N ASP A 12 -13.54 5.21 -23.33
CA ASP A 12 -13.90 4.10 -24.20
C ASP A 12 -13.33 2.73 -23.76
N VAL A 13 -12.49 2.72 -22.68
CA VAL A 13 -11.85 1.49 -22.18
C VAL A 13 -12.05 1.36 -20.68
N LYS A 14 -12.62 0.23 -20.28
CA LYS A 14 -12.77 -0.12 -18.86
C LYS A 14 -12.42 -1.57 -18.60
N HIS A 15 -11.97 -1.85 -17.39
CA HIS A 15 -11.92 -3.19 -16.81
C HIS A 15 -13.06 -3.36 -15.81
N SER A 16 -13.66 -4.53 -15.78
CA SER A 16 -14.74 -4.82 -14.83
C SER A 16 -14.47 -6.11 -14.09
N ILE A 17 -14.64 -6.06 -12.78
CA ILE A 17 -14.46 -7.18 -11.85
C ILE A 17 -15.81 -7.46 -11.18
N ARG A 18 -16.23 -8.73 -11.18
CA ARG A 18 -17.45 -9.13 -10.46
C ARG A 18 -17.23 -9.02 -8.95
N VAL A 19 -18.18 -8.42 -8.26
CA VAL A 19 -18.13 -8.15 -6.83
C VAL A 19 -19.17 -9.00 -6.11
N ASN A 20 -18.77 -9.73 -5.06
CA ASN A 20 -19.68 -10.43 -4.18
C ASN A 20 -20.26 -9.46 -3.13
N LYS A 21 -19.38 -8.62 -2.56
CA LYS A 21 -19.74 -7.72 -1.47
C LYS A 21 -18.81 -6.51 -1.42
N GLN A 22 -19.36 -5.34 -1.15
CA GLN A 22 -18.59 -4.17 -0.72
C GLN A 22 -18.37 -4.28 0.79
N LEU A 23 -17.10 -4.37 1.20
CA LEU A 23 -16.72 -4.53 2.60
C LEU A 23 -16.53 -3.18 3.30
N TYR A 24 -16.03 -2.21 2.55
CA TYR A 24 -15.74 -0.86 3.04
C TYR A 24 -15.98 0.17 1.93
N SER A 25 -16.47 1.34 2.30
CA SER A 25 -16.59 2.50 1.40
C SER A 25 -16.61 3.75 2.24
N LYS A 26 -15.65 4.64 2.01
CA LYS A 26 -15.58 5.92 2.71
C LYS A 26 -14.88 6.96 1.86
N GLN A 27 -15.38 8.19 1.93
CA GLN A 27 -14.68 9.38 1.43
C GLN A 27 -13.82 9.92 2.57
N SER A 28 -12.50 9.92 2.40
CA SER A 28 -11.59 10.64 3.29
C SER A 28 -11.45 12.11 2.85
N ASP A 29 -10.61 12.86 3.55
CA ASP A 29 -10.26 14.23 3.15
C ASP A 29 -9.40 14.25 1.86
N TYR A 30 -8.88 13.11 1.44
CA TYR A 30 -7.94 12.98 0.32
C TYR A 30 -8.54 12.26 -0.88
N GLN A 31 -9.27 11.15 -0.62
CA GLN A 31 -9.71 10.24 -1.68
C GLN A 31 -10.88 9.37 -1.22
N ARG A 32 -11.54 8.74 -2.18
CA ARG A 32 -12.50 7.69 -1.90
C ARG A 32 -11.80 6.34 -1.78
N ILE A 33 -12.06 5.63 -0.69
CA ILE A 33 -11.50 4.31 -0.39
C ILE A 33 -12.62 3.29 -0.44
N ASP A 34 -12.53 2.32 -1.34
CA ASP A 34 -13.46 1.19 -1.39
C ASP A 34 -12.68 -0.13 -1.28
N ILE A 35 -13.25 -1.10 -0.55
CA ILE A 35 -12.74 -2.48 -0.48
C ILE A 35 -13.87 -3.42 -0.85
N PHE A 36 -13.63 -4.25 -1.85
CA PHE A 36 -14.56 -5.23 -2.37
C PHE A 36 -14.08 -6.65 -2.11
N GLU A 37 -15.02 -7.54 -1.82
CA GLU A 37 -14.80 -8.98 -1.89
C GLU A 37 -15.19 -9.47 -3.28
N THR A 38 -14.27 -10.15 -3.94
CA THR A 38 -14.46 -10.67 -5.30
C THR A 38 -14.21 -12.17 -5.35
N PRO A 39 -14.87 -12.92 -6.25
CA PRO A 39 -14.65 -14.37 -6.35
C PRO A 39 -13.32 -14.74 -7.00
N GLU A 40 -12.75 -13.86 -7.85
CA GLU A 40 -11.54 -14.16 -8.63
C GLU A 40 -10.26 -13.65 -7.97
N PHE A 41 -10.32 -12.46 -7.35
CA PHE A 41 -9.12 -11.74 -6.88
C PHE A 41 -9.03 -11.65 -5.35
N GLY A 42 -9.97 -12.27 -4.61
CA GLY A 42 -10.08 -12.07 -3.17
C GLY A 42 -10.56 -10.65 -2.86
N ARG A 43 -9.95 -10.00 -1.89
CA ARG A 43 -10.24 -8.60 -1.58
C ARG A 43 -9.48 -7.68 -2.51
N VAL A 44 -10.15 -6.62 -2.94
CA VAL A 44 -9.63 -5.62 -3.86
C VAL A 44 -9.75 -4.26 -3.21
N LEU A 45 -8.63 -3.55 -3.08
CA LEU A 45 -8.59 -2.15 -2.66
C LEU A 45 -8.66 -1.25 -3.88
N THR A 46 -9.52 -0.27 -3.83
CA THR A 46 -9.57 0.81 -4.83
C THR A 46 -9.48 2.17 -4.18
N LEU A 47 -8.75 3.09 -4.81
CA LEU A 47 -8.66 4.49 -4.43
C LEU A 47 -9.15 5.35 -5.60
N ASP A 48 -10.15 6.20 -5.33
CA ASP A 48 -10.82 7.03 -6.36
C ASP A 48 -11.30 6.23 -7.58
N GLY A 49 -11.71 4.96 -7.36
CA GLY A 49 -12.19 4.08 -8.42
C GLY A 49 -11.08 3.40 -9.24
N ASN A 50 -9.81 3.54 -8.87
CA ASN A 50 -8.69 2.83 -9.48
C ASN A 50 -8.28 1.64 -8.59
N VAL A 51 -8.03 0.49 -9.21
CA VAL A 51 -7.55 -0.71 -8.50
C VAL A 51 -6.10 -0.48 -8.06
N MET A 52 -5.86 -0.55 -6.77
CA MET A 52 -4.53 -0.41 -6.19
C MET A 52 -3.86 -1.75 -5.94
N LEU A 53 -4.61 -2.71 -5.39
CA LEU A 53 -4.13 -4.07 -5.16
C LEU A 53 -5.29 -5.07 -5.13
N THR A 54 -4.95 -6.33 -5.33
CA THR A 54 -5.82 -7.48 -5.06
C THR A 54 -5.07 -8.51 -4.18
N GLU A 55 -5.77 -9.20 -3.30
CA GLU A 55 -5.14 -10.25 -2.46
C GLU A 55 -4.47 -11.36 -3.27
N ARG A 56 -4.90 -11.54 -4.52
CA ARG A 56 -4.39 -12.61 -5.39
C ARG A 56 -2.98 -12.35 -5.90
N ASP A 57 -2.63 -11.11 -6.22
CA ASP A 57 -1.42 -10.78 -6.97
C ASP A 57 -0.60 -9.61 -6.42
N GLU A 58 -1.00 -9.00 -5.29
CA GLU A 58 -0.28 -7.89 -4.67
C GLU A 58 1.19 -8.22 -4.42
N PHE A 59 1.48 -9.48 -4.04
CA PHE A 59 2.83 -9.92 -3.73
C PHE A 59 3.81 -9.74 -4.90
N ILE A 60 3.33 -9.80 -6.15
CA ILE A 60 4.18 -9.61 -7.33
C ILE A 60 4.78 -8.20 -7.32
N TYR A 61 3.96 -7.20 -7.04
CA TYR A 61 4.40 -5.82 -6.94
C TYR A 61 5.26 -5.59 -5.70
N ASP A 62 4.79 -6.00 -4.54
CA ASP A 62 5.45 -5.76 -3.26
C ASP A 62 6.82 -6.44 -3.16
N GLU A 63 6.93 -7.68 -3.63
CA GLU A 63 8.21 -8.38 -3.69
C GLU A 63 9.17 -7.71 -4.69
N MET A 64 8.70 -7.32 -5.86
CA MET A 64 9.56 -6.73 -6.88
C MET A 64 10.09 -5.35 -6.47
N ILE A 65 9.24 -4.49 -5.91
CA ILE A 65 9.66 -3.15 -5.49
C ILE A 65 10.63 -3.20 -4.31
N VAL A 66 10.55 -4.22 -3.47
CA VAL A 66 11.43 -4.38 -2.28
C VAL A 66 12.67 -5.21 -2.61
N HIS A 67 12.51 -6.44 -3.11
CA HIS A 67 13.62 -7.37 -3.16
C HIS A 67 14.65 -7.02 -4.22
N VAL A 68 14.25 -6.39 -5.33
CA VAL A 68 15.20 -5.97 -6.37
C VAL A 68 16.19 -4.93 -5.84
N PRO A 69 15.78 -3.78 -5.28
CA PRO A 69 16.73 -2.81 -4.73
C PRO A 69 17.47 -3.35 -3.49
N MET A 70 16.82 -4.14 -2.64
CA MET A 70 17.47 -4.76 -1.48
C MET A 70 18.54 -5.78 -1.85
N ALA A 71 18.44 -6.41 -3.02
CA ALA A 71 19.48 -7.30 -3.55
C ALA A 71 20.67 -6.52 -4.12
N VAL A 72 20.43 -5.32 -4.66
CA VAL A 72 21.48 -4.42 -5.17
C VAL A 72 22.19 -3.72 -4.01
N HIS A 73 21.44 -3.15 -3.07
CA HIS A 73 21.99 -2.47 -1.90
C HIS A 73 21.97 -3.38 -0.67
N LYS A 74 22.99 -4.21 -0.55
CA LYS A 74 23.06 -5.27 0.48
C LYS A 74 23.22 -4.76 1.91
N GLU A 75 23.64 -3.51 2.08
CA GLU A 75 23.90 -2.88 3.40
C GLU A 75 22.77 -1.93 3.83
N ALA A 76 21.69 -1.82 3.06
CA ALA A 76 20.58 -0.94 3.40
C ALA A 76 19.93 -1.32 4.73
N LYS A 77 19.82 -0.35 5.66
CA LYS A 77 19.30 -0.48 7.00
C LYS A 77 18.16 0.50 7.29
N ASP A 78 18.31 1.74 6.85
CA ASP A 78 17.36 2.84 7.06
C ASP A 78 16.60 3.09 5.78
N ILE A 79 15.29 2.85 5.79
CA ILE A 79 14.48 2.85 4.59
C ILE A 79 13.31 3.80 4.72
N LEU A 80 13.17 4.68 3.73
CA LEU A 80 12.01 5.54 3.57
C LEU A 80 11.02 4.90 2.60
N VAL A 81 9.78 4.77 3.02
CA VAL A 81 8.66 4.34 2.18
C VAL A 81 7.65 5.48 2.08
N ILE A 82 7.31 5.87 0.86
CA ILE A 82 6.34 6.93 0.59
C ILE A 82 5.13 6.31 -0.08
N GLY A 83 3.94 6.50 0.51
CA GLY A 83 2.74 5.78 0.14
C GLY A 83 2.75 4.36 0.73
N ALA A 84 2.07 3.40 0.10
CA ALA A 84 1.98 2.02 0.60
C ALA A 84 1.29 1.87 1.96
N GLY A 85 0.25 2.66 2.20
CA GLY A 85 -0.58 2.56 3.40
C GLY A 85 -1.30 1.22 3.57
N ASP A 86 -1.25 0.36 2.55
CA ASP A 86 -1.73 -1.03 2.62
C ASP A 86 -0.82 -1.96 3.45
N GLY A 87 0.49 -1.66 3.52
CA GLY A 87 1.48 -2.37 4.34
C GLY A 87 2.23 -3.50 3.64
N GLY A 88 1.96 -3.81 2.39
CA GLY A 88 2.62 -4.90 1.67
C GLY A 88 4.13 -4.69 1.55
N VAL A 89 4.56 -3.49 1.18
CA VAL A 89 6.00 -3.12 1.13
C VAL A 89 6.65 -3.23 2.51
N VAL A 90 5.98 -2.77 3.55
CA VAL A 90 6.48 -2.88 4.93
C VAL A 90 6.63 -4.35 5.32
N ARG A 91 5.67 -5.20 4.96
CA ARG A 91 5.73 -6.65 5.18
C ARG A 91 7.00 -7.24 4.55
N GLU A 92 7.29 -6.91 3.31
CA GLU A 92 8.46 -7.44 2.61
C GLU A 92 9.79 -6.90 3.16
N LEU A 93 9.86 -5.61 3.52
CA LEU A 93 11.04 -5.02 4.16
C LEU A 93 11.36 -5.65 5.52
N THR A 94 10.34 -5.96 6.31
CA THR A 94 10.53 -6.56 7.65
C THR A 94 11.11 -7.98 7.61
N ARG A 95 11.15 -8.63 6.45
CA ARG A 95 11.80 -9.95 6.24
C ARG A 95 13.32 -9.87 6.28
N TYR A 96 13.88 -8.68 6.18
CA TYR A 96 15.33 -8.47 6.26
C TYR A 96 15.74 -8.12 7.68
N ASP A 97 16.47 -9.01 8.34
CA ASP A 97 16.94 -8.80 9.72
C ASP A 97 17.89 -7.60 9.85
N ARG A 98 18.59 -7.25 8.76
CA ARG A 98 19.49 -6.10 8.71
C ARG A 98 18.79 -4.75 8.66
N VAL A 99 17.52 -4.70 8.29
CA VAL A 99 16.76 -3.46 8.30
C VAL A 99 16.51 -3.04 9.75
N GLU A 100 16.97 -1.86 10.10
CA GLU A 100 16.91 -1.29 11.44
C GLU A 100 15.76 -0.31 11.61
N ARG A 101 15.41 0.44 10.54
CA ARG A 101 14.34 1.44 10.54
C ARG A 101 13.58 1.45 9.22
N ILE A 102 12.27 1.59 9.31
CA ILE A 102 11.37 1.80 8.18
C ILE A 102 10.46 2.97 8.53
N ASP A 103 10.66 4.09 7.87
CA ASP A 103 9.79 5.25 8.00
C ASP A 103 8.78 5.24 6.86
N LEU A 104 7.52 4.98 7.20
CA LEU A 104 6.39 4.97 6.27
C LEU A 104 5.67 6.32 6.33
N VAL A 105 5.71 7.06 5.23
CA VAL A 105 5.01 8.34 5.10
C VAL A 105 3.77 8.14 4.24
N GLU A 106 2.61 8.14 4.87
CA GLU A 106 1.31 7.99 4.23
C GLU A 106 0.47 9.26 4.47
N MET A 107 -0.15 9.75 3.42
CA MET A 107 -0.92 10.99 3.52
C MET A 107 -2.28 10.75 4.16
N ASP A 108 -2.90 9.61 3.86
CA ASP A 108 -4.26 9.28 4.29
C ASP A 108 -4.29 8.19 5.38
N PRO A 109 -4.47 8.57 6.66
CA PRO A 109 -4.53 7.59 7.74
C PRO A 109 -5.68 6.59 7.60
N GLN A 110 -6.73 6.94 6.85
CA GLN A 110 -7.88 6.06 6.64
C GLN A 110 -7.56 4.87 5.73
N VAL A 111 -6.58 5.01 4.83
CA VAL A 111 -6.07 3.87 4.04
C VAL A 111 -5.44 2.84 4.96
N VAL A 112 -4.57 3.26 5.87
CA VAL A 112 -3.93 2.37 6.86
C VAL A 112 -4.97 1.68 7.75
N GLU A 113 -5.94 2.44 8.27
CA GLU A 113 -7.02 1.89 9.10
C GLU A 113 -7.85 0.85 8.34
N ALA A 114 -8.25 1.17 7.11
CA ALA A 114 -9.04 0.27 6.27
C ALA A 114 -8.26 -1.02 5.93
N CYS A 115 -6.97 -0.90 5.59
CA CYS A 115 -6.13 -2.05 5.26
C CYS A 115 -5.85 -2.93 6.48
N ARG A 116 -5.62 -2.36 7.66
CA ARG A 116 -5.53 -3.13 8.91
C ARG A 116 -6.79 -3.94 9.19
N ALA A 117 -7.97 -3.36 8.93
CA ALA A 117 -9.25 -4.01 9.20
C ALA A 117 -9.64 -5.07 8.14
N TYR A 118 -9.36 -4.79 6.88
CA TYR A 118 -9.89 -5.57 5.76
C TYR A 118 -8.84 -6.29 4.92
N LEU A 119 -7.56 -5.93 5.01
CA LEU A 119 -6.44 -6.53 4.31
C LEU A 119 -5.33 -6.95 5.30
N PRO A 120 -5.66 -7.75 6.32
CA PRO A 120 -4.72 -8.07 7.39
C PRO A 120 -3.47 -8.82 6.90
N GLY A 121 -3.54 -9.51 5.75
CA GLY A 121 -2.37 -10.16 5.13
C GLY A 121 -1.30 -9.17 4.69
N ASN A 122 -1.70 -8.00 4.16
CA ASN A 122 -0.79 -6.92 3.78
C ASN A 122 -0.30 -6.14 5.01
N ALA A 123 -1.23 -5.74 5.88
CA ALA A 123 -0.96 -4.86 7.01
C ALA A 123 -0.31 -5.57 8.23
N CYS A 124 -0.02 -6.88 8.15
CA CYS A 124 0.39 -7.71 9.29
C CYS A 124 1.70 -7.30 9.97
N ARG A 125 2.51 -6.47 9.34
CA ARG A 125 3.81 -6.01 9.88
C ARG A 125 3.88 -4.51 10.18
N MET A 126 2.79 -3.79 10.05
CA MET A 126 2.76 -2.35 10.34
C MET A 126 3.03 -1.99 11.80
N ASP A 127 2.92 -2.96 12.71
CA ASP A 127 3.23 -2.79 14.14
C ASP A 127 4.62 -3.38 14.52
N ASP A 128 5.46 -3.73 13.54
CA ASP A 128 6.85 -4.12 13.81
C ASP A 128 7.60 -2.95 14.44
N ARG A 129 8.43 -3.23 15.47
CA ARG A 129 9.15 -2.22 16.23
C ARG A 129 10.04 -1.28 15.42
N ARG A 130 10.41 -1.68 14.22
CA ARG A 130 11.26 -0.93 13.28
C ARG A 130 10.46 0.05 12.41
N VAL A 131 9.12 -0.05 12.43
CA VAL A 131 8.21 0.71 11.57
C VAL A 131 7.70 1.94 12.31
N HIS A 132 7.90 3.09 11.69
CA HIS A 132 7.38 4.38 12.15
C HIS A 132 6.48 4.95 11.07
N ILE A 133 5.21 5.19 11.39
CA ILE A 133 4.23 5.69 10.43
C ILE A 133 4.01 7.19 10.69
N TYR A 134 4.19 7.98 9.63
CA TYR A 134 3.97 9.43 9.63
C TYR A 134 2.80 9.77 8.71
N PHE A 135 1.75 10.37 9.29
CA PHE A 135 0.56 10.78 8.52
C PHE A 135 0.72 12.22 8.05
N GLU A 136 1.37 12.38 6.90
CA GLU A 136 1.58 13.71 6.33
C GLU A 136 1.92 13.66 4.84
N ASN A 137 1.92 14.83 4.21
CA ASN A 137 2.36 14.96 2.83
C ASN A 137 3.87 14.68 2.68
N ALA A 138 4.23 13.78 1.78
CA ALA A 138 5.60 13.33 1.55
C ALA A 138 6.60 14.48 1.24
N LEU A 139 6.18 15.48 0.45
CA LEU A 139 7.03 16.63 0.14
C LEU A 139 7.32 17.48 1.39
N LYS A 140 6.35 17.60 2.30
CA LYS A 140 6.57 18.28 3.57
C LYS A 140 7.51 17.48 4.45
N TYR A 141 7.31 16.16 4.52
CA TYR A 141 8.18 15.27 5.27
C TYR A 141 9.64 15.39 4.80
N ILE A 142 9.90 15.18 3.51
CA ILE A 142 11.24 15.22 2.92
C ILE A 142 11.93 16.57 3.15
N ARG A 143 11.19 17.70 3.02
CA ARG A 143 11.77 19.04 3.21
C ARG A 143 12.23 19.34 4.63
N ARG A 144 11.67 18.71 5.63
CA ARG A 144 12.00 18.89 7.05
C ARG A 144 12.79 17.73 7.65
N CYS A 145 12.90 16.63 6.90
CA CYS A 145 13.61 15.43 7.35
C CYS A 145 15.11 15.70 7.35
N GLU A 146 15.73 15.53 8.51
CA GLU A 146 17.18 15.59 8.70
C GLU A 146 17.82 14.19 8.69
N GLU A 147 16.98 13.15 8.63
CA GLU A 147 17.42 11.76 8.61
C GLU A 147 17.99 11.38 7.24
N GLU A 148 19.02 10.57 7.25
CA GLU A 148 19.58 9.94 6.06
C GLU A 148 18.99 8.54 5.89
N TYR A 149 18.66 8.18 4.64
CA TYR A 149 18.15 6.87 4.29
C TYR A 149 19.06 6.20 3.25
N ASP A 150 19.27 4.91 3.44
CA ASP A 150 20.03 4.09 2.49
C ASP A 150 19.21 3.81 1.22
N LEU A 151 17.89 3.75 1.37
CA LEU A 151 16.96 3.43 0.29
C LEU A 151 15.64 4.19 0.48
N SER A 152 15.09 4.66 -0.63
CA SER A 152 13.74 5.22 -0.66
C SER A 152 12.89 4.48 -1.69
N LEU A 153 11.72 4.02 -1.26
CA LEU A 153 10.71 3.38 -2.09
C LEU A 153 9.49 4.28 -2.16
N ILE A 154 9.04 4.59 -3.37
CA ILE A 154 7.94 5.52 -3.59
C ILE A 154 6.84 4.82 -4.37
N HIS A 155 5.64 4.83 -3.82
CA HIS A 155 4.41 4.39 -4.47
C HIS A 155 3.71 5.62 -5.07
N ILE A 156 3.44 5.56 -6.36
CA ILE A 156 2.80 6.64 -7.11
C ILE A 156 1.49 6.13 -7.68
#